data_b5415bbd1dc3b09a99ebe17475311fbe
#
_entry.id   b5415bbd1dc3b09a99ebe17475311fbe
#
_cell.length_a   1.000
_cell.length_b   1.000
_cell.length_c   1.000
_cell.angle_alpha   90.00
_cell.angle_beta   90.00
_cell.angle_gamma   90.00
#
_symmetry.space_group_name_H-M   'P 1'
#
loop_
_entity.id
_entity.type
_entity.pdbx_description
1 polymer ?
#
loop_
_entity_poly.entity_id
_entity_poly.type
_entity_poly.pdbx_seq_one_letter_code
_entity_poly.pdbx_strand_id
1 'polypeptide(L)'
;MRRIIYMVFMNLFWAPIWMFTIHRMGREEDTHTRQERYDYIARMVKRIIRYGRVNLVIKGQEHIPSEDGFMIFPNHQGLFDMLALFASCPRPLSVVIKKEASGWILVKDVLAATRSLSMDREDIKDQVRIISEVGKRVKSGENFVIFAEGHRSRKGNEILEFKSGTFKSVMKANCPIVPVALINSFRPFDINSLERENVEIHYLPPIMPEEYKNMKTSQIAQMVHDRIEEEIRRSI
;
A
#
# COMPACT_ATOMS: atom_id res chain seq x y z
N MET A 1 -13.46 -1.72 -15.88
CA MET A 1 -13.40 -3.18 -16.16
C MET A 1 -12.57 -3.53 -17.41
N ARG A 2 -12.69 -2.83 -18.53
CA ARG A 2 -11.95 -3.15 -19.78
C ARG A 2 -10.43 -3.25 -19.58
N ARG A 3 -9.81 -2.32 -18.84
CA ARG A 3 -8.36 -2.33 -18.59
C ARG A 3 -7.90 -3.54 -17.76
N ILE A 4 -8.68 -3.97 -16.78
CA ILE A 4 -8.34 -5.18 -15.99
C ILE A 4 -8.31 -6.39 -16.91
N ILE A 5 -9.34 -6.55 -17.76
CA ILE A 5 -9.41 -7.66 -18.75
C ILE A 5 -8.22 -7.57 -19.71
N TYR A 6 -7.91 -6.39 -20.20
CA TYR A 6 -6.77 -6.16 -21.08
C TYR A 6 -5.43 -6.50 -20.38
N MET A 7 -5.23 -6.09 -19.13
CA MET A 7 -4.04 -6.44 -18.34
C MET A 7 -3.91 -7.96 -18.16
N VAL A 8 -5.01 -8.65 -17.84
CA VAL A 8 -5.05 -10.11 -17.73
C VAL A 8 -4.66 -10.76 -19.06
N PHE A 9 -5.28 -10.32 -20.17
CA PHE A 9 -4.99 -10.85 -21.51
C PHE A 9 -3.52 -10.67 -21.90
N MET A 10 -2.97 -9.48 -21.70
CA MET A 10 -1.57 -9.15 -22.02
C MET A 10 -0.54 -9.92 -21.16
N ASN A 11 -0.97 -10.47 -20.04
CA ASN A 11 -0.11 -11.21 -19.13
C ASN A 11 -0.53 -12.70 -19.00
N LEU A 12 -1.46 -13.18 -19.83
CA LEU A 12 -2.03 -14.52 -19.73
C LEU A 12 -0.96 -15.62 -19.75
N PHE A 13 0.04 -15.48 -20.60
CA PHE A 13 1.15 -16.43 -20.71
C PHE A 13 2.03 -16.45 -19.44
N TRP A 14 2.19 -15.32 -18.78
CA TRP A 14 3.02 -15.19 -17.57
C TRP A 14 2.27 -15.49 -16.27
N ALA A 15 0.96 -15.35 -16.28
CA ALA A 15 0.13 -15.51 -15.08
C ALA A 15 0.31 -16.87 -14.37
N PRO A 16 0.34 -18.02 -15.06
CA PRO A 16 0.57 -19.31 -14.40
C PRO A 16 1.94 -19.41 -13.72
N ILE A 17 2.98 -18.86 -14.36
CA ILE A 17 4.35 -18.84 -13.83
C ILE A 17 4.39 -18.00 -12.56
N TRP A 18 3.78 -16.81 -12.60
CA TRP A 18 3.71 -15.93 -11.42
C TRP A 18 2.95 -16.56 -10.27
N MET A 19 1.77 -17.14 -10.57
CA MET A 19 0.94 -17.80 -9.55
C MET A 19 1.71 -18.92 -8.88
N PHE A 20 2.35 -19.81 -9.66
CA PHE A 20 3.14 -20.91 -9.12
C PHE A 20 4.32 -20.39 -8.26
N THR A 21 5.08 -19.42 -8.78
CA THR A 21 6.27 -18.91 -8.09
C THR A 21 5.89 -18.17 -6.80
N ILE A 22 4.89 -17.28 -6.85
CA ILE A 22 4.46 -16.53 -5.66
C ILE A 22 3.85 -17.47 -4.62
N HIS A 23 3.05 -18.46 -5.06
CA HIS A 23 2.49 -19.46 -4.16
C HIS A 23 3.61 -20.23 -3.43
N ARG A 24 4.64 -20.66 -4.16
CA ARG A 24 5.79 -21.34 -3.56
C ARG A 24 6.54 -20.43 -2.58
N MET A 25 6.84 -19.19 -2.99
CA MET A 25 7.51 -18.20 -2.13
C MET A 25 6.74 -17.86 -0.84
N GLY A 26 5.41 -17.92 -0.89
CA GLY A 26 4.57 -17.68 0.28
C GLY A 26 4.50 -18.86 1.25
N ARG A 27 4.84 -20.08 0.80
CA ARG A 27 4.86 -21.29 1.62
C ARG A 27 6.24 -21.67 2.15
N GLU A 28 7.26 -21.37 1.37
CA GLU A 28 8.65 -21.73 1.67
C GLU A 28 9.39 -20.45 2.12
N GLU A 29 8.97 -19.88 3.27
CA GLU A 29 9.52 -18.62 3.78
C GLU A 29 11.05 -18.65 3.98
N ASP A 30 11.60 -19.81 4.30
CA ASP A 30 13.04 -19.99 4.58
C ASP A 30 13.92 -20.04 3.32
N THR A 31 13.33 -20.23 2.14
CA THR A 31 14.10 -20.35 0.88
C THR A 31 14.41 -19.02 0.21
N HIS A 32 13.67 -17.97 0.56
CA HIS A 32 13.80 -16.63 -0.01
C HIS A 32 13.71 -15.56 1.06
N THR A 33 14.57 -14.57 0.98
CA THR A 33 14.50 -13.38 1.84
C THR A 33 13.22 -12.58 1.58
N ARG A 34 12.82 -11.75 2.53
CA ARG A 34 11.68 -10.83 2.35
C ARG A 34 11.89 -9.91 1.13
N GLN A 35 13.11 -9.42 0.92
CA GLN A 35 13.45 -8.56 -0.20
C GLN A 35 13.30 -9.31 -1.54
N GLU A 36 13.80 -10.53 -1.67
CA GLU A 36 13.68 -11.32 -2.91
C GLU A 36 12.22 -11.59 -3.29
N ARG A 37 11.39 -11.97 -2.32
CA ARG A 37 9.94 -12.17 -2.55
C ARG A 37 9.27 -10.88 -3.00
N TYR A 38 9.58 -9.79 -2.33
CA TYR A 38 9.06 -8.47 -2.67
C TYR A 38 9.49 -8.01 -4.06
N ASP A 39 10.77 -8.14 -4.40
CA ASP A 39 11.31 -7.76 -5.70
C ASP A 39 10.68 -8.55 -6.85
N TYR A 40 10.37 -9.82 -6.61
CA TYR A 40 9.65 -10.63 -7.59
C TYR A 40 8.25 -10.06 -7.85
N ILE A 41 7.51 -9.75 -6.79
CA ILE A 41 6.18 -9.14 -6.88
C ILE A 41 6.27 -7.76 -7.54
N ALA A 42 7.22 -6.93 -7.15
CA ALA A 42 7.42 -5.60 -7.73
C ALA A 42 7.69 -5.65 -9.24
N ARG A 43 8.54 -6.58 -9.70
CA ARG A 43 8.79 -6.81 -11.13
C ARG A 43 7.53 -7.25 -11.88
N MET A 44 6.77 -8.18 -11.31
CA MET A 44 5.47 -8.59 -11.85
C MET A 44 4.52 -7.41 -11.99
N VAL A 45 4.36 -6.62 -10.93
CA VAL A 45 3.45 -5.46 -10.91
C VAL A 45 3.91 -4.39 -11.90
N LYS A 46 5.20 -4.07 -11.97
CA LYS A 46 5.74 -3.13 -12.98
C LYS A 46 5.40 -3.56 -14.40
N ARG A 47 5.48 -4.86 -14.70
CA ARG A 47 5.09 -5.40 -16.00
C ARG A 47 3.58 -5.23 -16.24
N ILE A 48 2.74 -5.57 -15.25
CA ILE A 48 1.29 -5.40 -15.34
C ILE A 48 0.92 -3.94 -15.64
N ILE A 49 1.50 -2.99 -14.92
CA ILE A 49 1.30 -1.55 -15.10
C ILE A 49 1.70 -1.11 -16.51
N ARG A 50 2.92 -1.50 -16.95
CA ARG A 50 3.44 -1.15 -18.28
C ARG A 50 2.51 -1.62 -19.40
N TYR A 51 2.11 -2.88 -19.37
CA TYR A 51 1.20 -3.45 -20.38
C TYR A 51 -0.25 -2.98 -20.17
N GLY A 52 -0.60 -2.51 -18.98
CA GLY A 52 -1.89 -1.90 -18.68
C GLY A 52 -2.08 -0.50 -19.24
N ARG A 53 -1.09 0.04 -19.99
CA ARG A 53 -1.11 1.40 -20.55
C ARG A 53 -1.24 2.48 -19.46
N VAL A 54 -0.61 2.25 -18.31
CA VAL A 54 -0.52 3.21 -17.22
C VAL A 54 0.90 3.72 -17.12
N ASN A 55 1.04 5.03 -17.14
CA ASN A 55 2.29 5.73 -16.83
C ASN A 55 2.28 6.06 -15.34
N LEU A 56 3.18 5.45 -14.57
CA LEU A 56 3.33 5.71 -13.15
C LEU A 56 4.47 6.72 -12.95
N VAL A 57 4.11 7.92 -12.50
CA VAL A 57 5.06 8.98 -12.14
C VAL A 57 5.35 8.87 -10.65
N ILE A 58 6.62 8.75 -10.29
CA ILE A 58 7.07 8.58 -8.90
C ILE A 58 7.86 9.82 -8.51
N LYS A 59 7.49 10.43 -7.37
CA LYS A 59 8.19 11.59 -6.80
C LYS A 59 8.52 11.33 -5.33
N GLY A 60 9.61 11.91 -4.84
CA GLY A 60 9.99 11.86 -3.43
C GLY A 60 10.44 10.47 -2.95
N GLN A 61 10.88 9.58 -3.85
CA GLN A 61 11.31 8.23 -3.47
C GLN A 61 12.51 8.26 -2.49
N GLU A 62 13.28 9.31 -2.51
CA GLU A 62 14.37 9.62 -1.58
C GLU A 62 13.90 9.86 -0.13
N HIS A 63 12.62 10.15 0.08
CA HIS A 63 12.01 10.30 1.41
C HIS A 63 11.72 8.96 2.10
N ILE A 64 11.79 7.85 1.36
CA ILE A 64 11.59 6.52 1.96
C ILE A 64 12.81 6.21 2.84
N PRO A 65 12.62 5.86 4.13
CA PRO A 65 13.72 5.54 5.03
C PRO A 65 14.64 4.44 4.45
N SER A 66 15.94 4.63 4.62
CA SER A 66 16.97 3.63 4.21
C SER A 66 16.92 2.37 5.07
N GLU A 67 16.43 2.48 6.29
CA GLU A 67 16.25 1.36 7.22
C GLU A 67 14.81 0.90 7.26
N ASP A 68 14.60 -0.40 7.50
CA ASP A 68 13.28 -0.99 7.68
C ASP A 68 12.71 -0.64 9.07
N GLY A 69 11.39 -0.78 9.23
CA GLY A 69 10.68 -0.46 10.46
C GLY A 69 9.95 0.89 10.37
N PHE A 70 9.37 1.21 9.23
CA PHE A 70 8.55 2.41 9.02
C PHE A 70 7.12 2.06 8.58
N MET A 71 6.23 3.04 8.66
CA MET A 71 4.85 2.89 8.22
C MET A 71 4.49 3.90 7.13
N ILE A 72 3.84 3.41 6.08
CA ILE A 72 3.30 4.22 4.99
C ILE A 72 1.79 4.43 5.21
N PHE A 73 1.35 5.66 5.12
CA PHE A 73 -0.06 6.04 5.15
C PHE A 73 -0.40 6.80 3.87
N PRO A 74 -0.99 6.12 2.88
CA PRO A 74 -1.50 6.77 1.67
C PRO A 74 -2.98 7.16 1.82
N ASN A 75 -3.46 8.09 0.99
CA ASN A 75 -4.88 8.21 0.69
C ASN A 75 -5.36 6.99 -0.14
N HIS A 76 -6.67 6.73 -0.14
CA HIS A 76 -7.22 5.51 -0.75
C HIS A 76 -8.25 5.82 -1.84
N GLN A 77 -7.85 5.71 -3.10
CA GLN A 77 -8.68 6.03 -4.25
C GLN A 77 -9.29 4.78 -4.91
N GLY A 78 -8.50 3.74 -5.11
CA GLY A 78 -8.91 2.60 -5.92
C GLY A 78 -8.15 1.31 -5.66
N LEU A 79 -8.47 0.28 -6.45
CA LEU A 79 -7.74 -1.00 -6.40
C LEU A 79 -6.31 -0.88 -6.98
N PHE A 80 -6.04 0.16 -7.76
CA PHE A 80 -4.73 0.38 -8.36
C PHE A 80 -3.69 0.89 -7.36
N ASP A 81 -4.13 1.44 -6.22
CA ASP A 81 -3.27 2.04 -5.20
C ASP A 81 -2.15 1.09 -4.74
N MET A 82 -2.51 -0.19 -4.51
CA MET A 82 -1.52 -1.19 -4.10
C MET A 82 -0.53 -1.54 -5.21
N LEU A 83 -0.96 -1.51 -6.48
CA LEU A 83 -0.06 -1.73 -7.61
C LEU A 83 0.96 -0.57 -7.70
N ALA A 84 0.49 0.67 -7.50
CA ALA A 84 1.36 1.84 -7.49
C ALA A 84 2.42 1.75 -6.38
N LEU A 85 2.01 1.36 -5.16
CA LEU A 85 2.91 1.18 -4.02
C LEU A 85 3.93 0.06 -4.24
N PHE A 86 3.50 -1.13 -4.67
CA PHE A 86 4.42 -2.24 -4.95
C PHE A 86 5.38 -1.94 -6.11
N ALA A 87 4.95 -1.18 -7.10
CA ALA A 87 5.81 -0.82 -8.22
C ALA A 87 6.84 0.27 -7.89
N SER A 88 6.57 1.12 -6.90
CA SER A 88 7.37 2.32 -6.62
C SER A 88 8.23 2.22 -5.37
N CYS A 89 7.80 1.51 -4.33
CA CYS A 89 8.60 1.38 -3.12
C CYS A 89 9.75 0.37 -3.32
N PRO A 90 11.01 0.72 -3.04
CA PRO A 90 12.14 -0.21 -3.16
C PRO A 90 12.28 -1.13 -1.94
N ARG A 91 11.55 -0.86 -0.85
CA ARG A 91 11.64 -1.60 0.41
C ARG A 91 10.47 -2.59 0.53
N PRO A 92 10.67 -3.77 1.15
CA PRO A 92 9.59 -4.74 1.31
C PRO A 92 8.43 -4.17 2.11
N LEU A 93 7.23 -4.24 1.56
CA LEU A 93 6.01 -3.77 2.21
C LEU A 93 5.09 -4.95 2.56
N SER A 94 4.58 -4.94 3.77
CA SER A 94 3.38 -5.66 4.17
C SER A 94 2.18 -4.71 4.16
N VAL A 95 0.98 -5.21 3.95
CA VAL A 95 -0.25 -4.38 3.91
C VAL A 95 -1.32 -4.95 4.85
N VAL A 96 -2.15 -4.07 5.38
CA VAL A 96 -3.39 -4.47 6.06
C VAL A 96 -4.55 -4.33 5.09
N ILE A 97 -5.17 -5.46 4.74
CA ILE A 97 -6.32 -5.48 3.82
C ILE A 97 -7.62 -5.89 4.52
N LYS A 98 -8.73 -5.64 3.83
CA LYS A 98 -10.04 -6.13 4.27
C LYS A 98 -10.10 -7.67 4.15
N LYS A 99 -10.65 -8.36 5.15
CA LYS A 99 -10.75 -9.83 5.25
C LYS A 99 -11.38 -10.47 4.02
N GLU A 100 -12.43 -9.86 3.47
CA GLU A 100 -13.14 -10.38 2.31
C GLU A 100 -12.31 -10.40 1.03
N ALA A 101 -11.32 -9.52 0.92
CA ALA A 101 -10.42 -9.50 -0.22
C ALA A 101 -9.26 -10.49 -0.10
N SER A 102 -9.00 -11.03 1.09
CA SER A 102 -7.87 -11.94 1.32
C SER A 102 -8.03 -13.31 0.65
N GLY A 103 -9.26 -13.71 0.32
CA GLY A 103 -9.56 -14.97 -0.36
C GLY A 103 -9.48 -14.93 -1.88
N TRP A 104 -9.24 -13.78 -2.50
CA TRP A 104 -9.16 -13.68 -3.95
C TRP A 104 -7.93 -14.40 -4.49
N ILE A 105 -8.12 -15.10 -5.62
CA ILE A 105 -7.02 -15.76 -6.33
C ILE A 105 -5.91 -14.74 -6.63
N LEU A 106 -4.67 -15.14 -6.51
CA LEU A 106 -3.46 -14.32 -6.59
C LEU A 106 -3.26 -13.37 -5.39
N VAL A 107 -4.30 -12.69 -4.92
CA VAL A 107 -4.19 -11.79 -3.74
C VAL A 107 -3.73 -12.59 -2.52
N LYS A 108 -4.33 -13.76 -2.27
CA LYS A 108 -3.96 -14.65 -1.16
C LYS A 108 -2.46 -14.99 -1.16
N ASP A 109 -1.92 -15.35 -2.32
CA ASP A 109 -0.51 -15.75 -2.44
C ASP A 109 0.43 -14.54 -2.31
N VAL A 110 0.05 -13.39 -2.87
CA VAL A 110 0.79 -12.13 -2.66
C VAL A 110 0.80 -11.74 -1.18
N LEU A 111 -0.33 -11.85 -0.49
CA LEU A 111 -0.41 -11.55 0.95
C LEU A 111 0.49 -12.47 1.78
N ALA A 112 0.50 -13.76 1.45
CA ALA A 112 1.41 -14.71 2.11
C ALA A 112 2.87 -14.34 1.85
N ALA A 113 3.26 -14.15 0.58
CA ALA A 113 4.63 -13.83 0.20
C ALA A 113 5.13 -12.49 0.81
N THR A 114 4.25 -11.51 0.98
CA THR A 114 4.55 -10.21 1.62
C THR A 114 4.30 -10.20 3.12
N ARG A 115 3.86 -11.31 3.72
CA ARG A 115 3.48 -11.41 5.15
C ARG A 115 2.43 -10.38 5.56
N SER A 116 1.52 -10.05 4.66
CA SER A 116 0.45 -9.08 4.88
C SER A 116 -0.62 -9.62 5.83
N LEU A 117 -1.41 -8.71 6.39
CA LEU A 117 -2.44 -9.06 7.38
C LEU A 117 -3.83 -8.76 6.81
N SER A 118 -4.80 -9.60 7.14
CA SER A 118 -6.22 -9.34 6.89
C SER A 118 -6.91 -8.90 8.17
N MET A 119 -7.81 -7.93 8.06
CA MET A 119 -8.53 -7.34 9.18
C MET A 119 -10.05 -7.37 8.92
N ASP A 120 -10.79 -7.91 9.87
CA ASP A 120 -12.24 -7.78 9.91
C ASP A 120 -12.59 -6.38 10.41
N ARG A 121 -13.19 -5.56 9.53
CA ARG A 121 -13.53 -4.18 9.85
C ARG A 121 -14.82 -4.02 10.65
N GLU A 122 -15.59 -5.08 10.77
CA GLU A 122 -16.82 -5.11 11.58
C GLU A 122 -16.53 -5.61 13.01
N ASP A 123 -15.37 -6.25 13.25
CA ASP A 123 -14.95 -6.72 14.56
C ASP A 123 -13.92 -5.78 15.19
N ILE A 124 -14.35 -5.02 16.22
CA ILE A 124 -13.48 -4.10 16.96
C ILE A 124 -12.30 -4.83 17.63
N LYS A 125 -12.52 -6.07 18.12
CA LYS A 125 -11.46 -6.85 18.78
C LYS A 125 -10.39 -7.25 17.76
N ASP A 126 -10.80 -7.65 16.55
CA ASP A 126 -9.89 -7.97 15.48
C ASP A 126 -9.11 -6.72 15.01
N GLN A 127 -9.78 -5.58 14.87
CA GLN A 127 -9.11 -4.31 14.55
C GLN A 127 -8.00 -3.99 15.57
N VAL A 128 -8.31 -4.04 16.86
CA VAL A 128 -7.32 -3.78 17.93
C VAL A 128 -6.18 -4.79 17.88
N ARG A 129 -6.48 -6.06 17.68
CA ARG A 129 -5.49 -7.13 17.55
C ARG A 129 -4.53 -6.88 16.38
N ILE A 130 -5.07 -6.60 15.18
CA ILE A 130 -4.27 -6.38 13.97
C ILE A 130 -3.42 -5.11 14.10
N ILE A 131 -3.99 -3.98 14.56
CA ILE A 131 -3.22 -2.74 14.76
C ILE A 131 -2.09 -2.94 15.79
N SER A 132 -2.35 -3.71 16.85
CA SER A 132 -1.33 -4.06 17.83
C SER A 132 -0.23 -4.95 17.22
N GLU A 133 -0.60 -5.91 16.37
CA GLU A 133 0.33 -6.80 15.69
C GLU A 133 1.20 -6.03 14.70
N VAL A 134 0.62 -5.14 13.90
CA VAL A 134 1.38 -4.22 13.02
C VAL A 134 2.43 -3.47 13.82
N GLY A 135 2.05 -2.83 14.93
CA GLY A 135 3.00 -2.09 15.76
C GLY A 135 4.16 -2.94 16.29
N LYS A 136 3.91 -4.22 16.66
CA LYS A 136 4.97 -5.13 17.07
C LYS A 136 5.93 -5.47 15.92
N ARG A 137 5.37 -5.79 14.76
CA ARG A 137 6.15 -6.21 13.60
C ARG A 137 6.95 -5.05 12.99
N VAL A 138 6.40 -3.84 13.00
CA VAL A 138 7.15 -2.65 12.59
C VAL A 138 8.33 -2.40 13.54
N LYS A 139 8.11 -2.53 14.85
CA LYS A 139 9.19 -2.42 15.85
C LYS A 139 10.29 -3.48 15.65
N SER A 140 9.97 -4.63 15.04
CA SER A 140 10.95 -5.68 14.70
C SER A 140 11.55 -5.53 13.29
N GLY A 141 11.34 -4.38 12.62
CA GLY A 141 11.95 -4.07 11.34
C GLY A 141 11.12 -4.49 10.12
N GLU A 142 9.79 -4.56 10.23
CA GLU A 142 8.94 -4.73 9.07
C GLU A 142 8.30 -3.41 8.65
N ASN A 143 8.09 -3.19 7.34
CA ASN A 143 7.41 -2.00 6.86
C ASN A 143 5.95 -2.33 6.53
N PHE A 144 5.05 -1.45 6.94
CA PHE A 144 3.62 -1.65 6.72
C PHE A 144 2.96 -0.48 6.01
N VAL A 145 1.99 -0.81 5.15
CA VAL A 145 1.05 0.15 4.55
C VAL A 145 -0.31 0.00 5.23
N ILE A 146 -0.88 1.11 5.68
CA ILE A 146 -2.26 1.17 6.17
C ILE A 146 -2.99 2.33 5.48
N PHE A 147 -4.12 2.03 4.85
CA PHE A 147 -5.07 3.02 4.36
C PHE A 147 -5.94 3.49 5.51
N ALA A 148 -5.57 4.63 6.13
CA ALA A 148 -6.21 5.12 7.34
C ALA A 148 -7.65 5.60 7.13
N GLU A 149 -8.07 5.89 5.91
CA GLU A 149 -9.47 6.17 5.54
C GLU A 149 -10.42 4.99 5.83
N GLY A 150 -9.87 3.76 5.80
CA GLY A 150 -10.63 2.55 6.05
C GLY A 150 -11.48 2.06 4.88
N HIS A 151 -11.72 2.87 3.86
CA HIS A 151 -12.38 2.50 2.59
C HIS A 151 -11.94 3.46 1.47
N ARG A 152 -12.19 3.09 0.22
CA ARG A 152 -11.88 3.94 -0.94
C ARG A 152 -12.78 5.17 -0.95
N SER A 153 -12.25 6.35 -1.25
CA SER A 153 -13.02 7.60 -1.30
C SER A 153 -14.11 7.55 -2.38
N ARG A 154 -13.82 6.95 -3.54
CA ARG A 154 -14.68 6.92 -4.74
C ARG A 154 -15.10 8.31 -5.22
N LYS A 155 -14.33 9.33 -4.83
CA LYS A 155 -14.56 10.74 -5.15
C LYS A 155 -13.36 11.36 -5.89
N GLY A 156 -12.71 10.55 -6.72
CA GLY A 156 -11.52 11.00 -7.45
C GLY A 156 -10.35 11.25 -6.51
N ASN A 157 -9.79 12.46 -6.56
CA ASN A 157 -8.65 12.86 -5.74
C ASN A 157 -9.03 13.39 -4.34
N GLU A 158 -10.32 13.41 -3.98
CA GLU A 158 -10.72 13.78 -2.61
C GLU A 158 -10.24 12.74 -1.60
N ILE A 159 -9.65 13.22 -0.52
CA ILE A 159 -9.20 12.41 0.62
C ILE A 159 -10.30 12.37 1.69
N LEU A 160 -10.48 11.23 2.33
CA LEU A 160 -11.42 11.08 3.45
C LEU A 160 -10.69 11.24 4.79
N GLU A 161 -11.47 11.48 5.85
CA GLU A 161 -10.95 11.55 7.21
C GLU A 161 -10.20 10.29 7.62
N PHE A 162 -9.06 10.45 8.26
CA PHE A 162 -8.22 9.34 8.72
C PHE A 162 -8.68 8.83 10.08
N LYS A 163 -8.86 7.52 10.20
CA LYS A 163 -9.22 6.85 11.45
C LYS A 163 -8.02 6.86 12.40
N SER A 164 -8.10 7.67 13.44
CA SER A 164 -7.04 7.85 14.43
C SER A 164 -6.59 6.56 15.12
N GLY A 165 -7.48 5.56 15.21
CA GLY A 165 -7.17 4.25 15.78
C GLY A 165 -6.04 3.50 15.08
N THR A 166 -5.82 3.73 13.78
CA THR A 166 -4.73 3.10 13.01
C THR A 166 -3.35 3.56 13.49
N PHE A 167 -3.26 4.79 13.97
CA PHE A 167 -2.00 5.41 14.44
C PHE A 167 -1.55 4.89 15.82
N LYS A 168 -2.36 4.06 16.50
CA LYS A 168 -1.89 3.30 17.68
C LYS A 168 -0.74 2.35 17.34
N SER A 169 -0.68 1.84 16.12
CA SER A 169 0.45 1.03 15.65
C SER A 169 1.74 1.84 15.59
N VAL A 170 1.68 3.08 15.11
CA VAL A 170 2.80 4.03 15.05
C VAL A 170 3.32 4.34 16.45
N MET A 171 2.42 4.69 17.37
CA MET A 171 2.79 4.97 18.76
C MET A 171 3.46 3.77 19.43
N LYS A 172 2.98 2.57 19.14
CA LYS A 172 3.53 1.32 19.68
C LYS A 172 4.90 0.99 19.09
N ALA A 173 5.09 1.22 17.79
CA ALA A 173 6.33 0.94 17.08
C ALA A 173 7.40 2.00 17.36
N ASN A 174 7.00 3.23 17.63
CA ASN A 174 7.87 4.42 17.69
C ASN A 174 8.72 4.54 16.43
N CYS A 175 8.08 4.65 15.26
CA CYS A 175 8.70 4.48 13.95
C CYS A 175 8.44 5.68 13.03
N PRO A 176 9.26 5.89 11.99
CA PRO A 176 8.97 6.90 10.96
C PRO A 176 7.63 6.66 10.28
N ILE A 177 6.87 7.73 10.04
CA ILE A 177 5.65 7.75 9.24
C ILE A 177 5.97 8.37 7.90
N VAL A 178 5.68 7.67 6.82
CA VAL A 178 5.82 8.18 5.44
C VAL A 178 4.43 8.47 4.89
N PRO A 179 4.00 9.75 4.85
CA PRO A 179 2.77 10.11 4.15
C PRO A 179 2.96 9.94 2.65
N VAL A 180 1.95 9.42 1.96
CA VAL A 180 2.02 9.20 0.50
C VAL A 180 0.76 9.75 -0.16
N ALA A 181 0.93 10.64 -1.14
CA ALA A 181 -0.15 11.13 -1.97
C ALA A 181 -0.27 10.29 -3.25
N LEU A 182 -1.42 9.66 -3.42
CA LEU A 182 -1.82 9.00 -4.66
C LEU A 182 -2.74 9.93 -5.44
N ILE A 183 -2.42 10.18 -6.70
CA ILE A 183 -3.14 11.11 -7.57
C ILE A 183 -3.58 10.36 -8.83
N ASN A 184 -4.86 10.46 -9.15
CA ASN A 184 -5.48 9.76 -10.28
C ASN A 184 -5.38 8.22 -10.24
N SER A 185 -5.07 7.64 -9.09
CA SER A 185 -4.90 6.20 -8.93
C SER A 185 -6.21 5.40 -9.08
N PHE A 186 -7.37 6.06 -8.97
CA PHE A 186 -8.68 5.46 -9.29
C PHE A 186 -8.87 5.24 -10.79
N ARG A 187 -8.29 6.10 -11.65
CA ARG A 187 -8.57 6.14 -13.10
C ARG A 187 -8.33 4.81 -13.82
N PRO A 188 -7.24 4.07 -13.60
CA PRO A 188 -6.98 2.84 -14.34
C PRO A 188 -8.09 1.79 -14.26
N PHE A 189 -8.77 1.69 -13.12
CA PHE A 189 -9.76 0.62 -12.89
C PHE A 189 -11.21 1.09 -12.79
N ASP A 190 -11.42 2.34 -12.39
CA ASP A 190 -12.77 2.88 -12.23
C ASP A 190 -13.26 3.57 -13.51
N ILE A 191 -12.34 4.11 -14.34
CA ILE A 191 -12.70 4.63 -15.67
C ILE A 191 -12.66 3.51 -16.69
N ASN A 192 -13.78 3.33 -17.42
CA ASN A 192 -13.92 2.27 -18.41
C ASN A 192 -13.30 2.64 -19.76
N SER A 193 -11.99 2.92 -19.77
CA SER A 193 -11.20 3.31 -20.95
C SER A 193 -9.95 2.43 -21.08
N LEU A 194 -9.40 2.35 -22.31
CA LEU A 194 -8.08 1.77 -22.62
C LEU A 194 -7.08 2.86 -23.05
N GLU A 195 -7.42 4.11 -22.97
CA GLU A 195 -6.50 5.23 -23.20
C GLU A 195 -5.35 5.16 -22.18
N ARG A 196 -4.24 5.81 -22.49
CA ARG A 196 -3.14 5.90 -21.53
C ARG A 196 -3.57 6.74 -20.33
N GLU A 197 -3.31 6.26 -19.13
CA GLU A 197 -3.58 6.96 -17.89
C GLU A 197 -2.28 7.34 -17.21
N ASN A 198 -2.23 8.54 -16.66
CA ASN A 198 -1.16 8.98 -15.78
C ASN A 198 -1.64 8.84 -14.33
N VAL A 199 -0.84 8.11 -13.55
CA VAL A 199 -1.00 7.97 -12.10
C VAL A 199 0.25 8.52 -11.45
N GLU A 200 0.09 9.35 -10.43
CA GLU A 200 1.23 9.83 -9.67
C GLU A 200 1.22 9.25 -8.25
N ILE A 201 2.41 8.96 -7.76
CA ILE A 201 2.67 8.60 -6.36
C ILE A 201 3.79 9.47 -5.82
N HIS A 202 3.48 10.25 -4.78
CA HIS A 202 4.42 11.16 -4.15
C HIS A 202 4.68 10.70 -2.71
N TYR A 203 5.93 10.34 -2.43
CA TYR A 203 6.40 10.07 -1.07
C TYR A 203 6.79 11.40 -0.43
N LEU A 204 6.12 11.77 0.64
CA LEU A 204 6.39 13.03 1.35
C LEU A 204 7.48 12.83 2.40
N PRO A 205 8.14 13.92 2.86
CA PRO A 205 9.13 13.83 3.91
C PRO A 205 8.60 13.07 5.13
N PRO A 206 9.36 12.10 5.65
CA PRO A 206 8.90 11.28 6.76
C PRO A 206 8.71 12.14 8.03
N ILE A 207 7.71 11.77 8.81
CA ILE A 207 7.45 12.33 10.13
C ILE A 207 8.17 11.44 11.12
N MET A 208 9.15 11.98 11.82
CA MET A 208 9.97 11.22 12.74
C MET A 208 9.31 11.11 14.13
N PRO A 209 9.65 10.07 14.94
CA PRO A 209 9.06 9.86 16.26
C PRO A 209 9.10 11.07 17.17
N GLU A 210 10.17 11.88 17.08
CA GLU A 210 10.37 13.09 17.89
C GLU A 210 9.30 14.15 17.63
N GLU A 211 8.76 14.20 16.40
CA GLU A 211 7.74 15.17 15.98
C GLU A 211 6.36 14.84 16.58
N TYR A 212 6.06 13.55 16.82
CA TYR A 212 4.72 13.15 17.24
C TYR A 212 4.63 12.50 18.64
N LYS A 213 5.75 12.28 19.34
CA LYS A 213 5.80 11.59 20.65
C LYS A 213 4.85 12.12 21.72
N ASN A 214 4.55 13.44 21.67
CA ASN A 214 3.67 14.11 22.61
C ASN A 214 2.25 14.33 22.07
N MET A 215 1.95 13.82 20.89
CA MET A 215 0.65 14.00 20.24
C MET A 215 -0.32 12.86 20.57
N LYS A 216 -1.61 13.16 20.56
CA LYS A 216 -2.66 12.15 20.54
C LYS A 216 -2.76 11.55 19.12
N THR A 217 -3.23 10.30 19.01
CA THR A 217 -3.39 9.64 17.70
C THR A 217 -4.28 10.44 16.73
N SER A 218 -5.26 11.20 17.23
CA SER A 218 -6.09 12.08 16.40
C SER A 218 -5.29 13.26 15.80
N GLN A 219 -4.35 13.81 16.54
CA GLN A 219 -3.48 14.88 16.05
C GLN A 219 -2.48 14.35 15.00
N ILE A 220 -1.94 13.13 15.22
CA ILE A 220 -1.07 12.48 14.23
C ILE A 220 -1.85 12.19 12.94
N ALA A 221 -3.07 11.66 13.06
CA ALA A 221 -3.95 11.38 11.93
C ALA A 221 -4.21 12.65 11.11
N GLN A 222 -4.56 13.75 11.77
CA GLN A 222 -4.82 15.03 11.11
C GLN A 222 -3.56 15.56 10.42
N MET A 223 -2.40 15.55 11.09
CA MET A 223 -1.14 16.02 10.52
C MET A 223 -0.76 15.25 9.25
N VAL A 224 -0.91 13.91 9.25
CA VAL A 224 -0.62 13.08 8.08
C VAL A 224 -1.63 13.36 6.96
N HIS A 225 -2.92 13.45 7.29
CA HIS A 225 -3.98 13.81 6.37
C HIS A 225 -3.70 15.14 5.66
N ASP A 226 -3.42 16.19 6.43
CA ASP A 226 -3.23 17.56 5.91
C ASP A 226 -2.02 17.65 4.99
N ARG A 227 -0.91 16.97 5.31
CA ARG A 227 0.26 16.90 4.42
C ARG A 227 -0.07 16.26 3.07
N ILE A 228 -0.87 15.18 3.07
CA ILE A 228 -1.28 14.49 1.84
C ILE A 228 -2.26 15.36 1.05
N GLU A 229 -3.25 15.96 1.71
CA GLU A 229 -4.24 16.82 1.07
C GLU A 229 -3.59 18.04 0.41
N GLU A 230 -2.63 18.67 1.10
CA GLU A 230 -1.88 19.81 0.55
C GLU A 230 -1.09 19.41 -0.70
N GLU A 231 -0.42 18.24 -0.68
CA GLU A 231 0.31 17.73 -1.84
C GLU A 231 -0.60 17.44 -3.02
N ILE A 232 -1.77 16.83 -2.77
CA ILE A 232 -2.77 16.57 -3.81
C ILE A 232 -3.23 17.90 -4.42
N ARG A 233 -3.58 18.91 -3.62
CA ARG A 233 -4.02 20.23 -4.11
C ARG A 233 -2.98 20.94 -4.97
N ARG A 234 -1.69 20.78 -4.66
CA ARG A 234 -0.59 21.38 -5.45
C ARG A 234 -0.36 20.69 -6.78
N SER A 235 -0.84 19.45 -6.93
CA SER A 235 -0.50 18.58 -8.06
C SER A 235 -1.64 18.45 -9.08
N ILE A 236 -2.85 18.91 -8.76
CA ILE A 236 -4.01 18.95 -9.63
C ILE A 236 -4.36 20.40 -9.97
#